data_d6f137cf8279c010848822cca7c35552
#
_entry.id   d6f137cf8279c010848822cca7c35552
#
_cell.length_a   1.000
_cell.length_b   1.000
_cell.length_c   1.000
_cell.angle_alpha   90.00
_cell.angle_beta   90.00
_cell.angle_gamma   90.00
#
_symmetry.space_group_name_H-M   'P 1'
#
loop_
_entity.id
_entity.type
_entity.pdbx_description
1 polymer ?
#
loop_
_entity_poly.entity_id
_entity_poly.type
_entity_poly.pdbx_seq_one_letter_code
_entity_poly.pdbx_strand_id
1 'polypeptide(L)'
;MSAEERYYIVCVDDEESVLEVLREQLYCHFGDRLNVEIASSGKEALAVIEDIMGSGEEVAILVADHFMPGLKGSELLQQVHAEHPQIKKVLLTGQAGLNSVVQAVNCGGLDYYLAKPWNESQLQNTLENLLKQYVLEKENAVLLDRLQKKNKQLQALTDQLEVLVKQRTE
;
A
#
# COMPACT_ATOMS: atom_id res chain seq x y z
N MET A 1 11.30 16.94 -15.50
CA MET A 1 10.10 16.96 -14.66
C MET A 1 9.61 15.54 -14.46
N SER A 2 9.75 15.06 -13.24
CA SER A 2 9.09 13.81 -12.88
C SER A 2 7.59 14.01 -13.03
N ALA A 3 6.93 13.21 -13.85
CA ALA A 3 5.50 13.10 -13.80
C ALA A 3 5.14 12.86 -12.33
N GLU A 4 4.31 13.70 -11.75
CA GLU A 4 3.81 13.47 -10.40
C GLU A 4 3.19 12.09 -10.38
N GLU A 5 3.87 11.16 -9.73
CA GLU A 5 3.33 9.81 -9.56
C GLU A 5 2.06 9.92 -8.74
N ARG A 6 0.96 9.57 -9.37
CA ARG A 6 -0.33 9.56 -8.72
C ARG A 6 -0.56 8.20 -8.10
N TYR A 7 -0.88 8.22 -6.83
CA TYR A 7 -1.22 7.03 -6.10
C TYR A 7 -2.73 6.97 -5.86
N TYR A 8 -3.22 5.76 -5.69
CA TYR A 8 -4.62 5.50 -5.39
C TYR A 8 -4.80 5.06 -3.96
N ILE A 9 -5.90 5.48 -3.36
CA ILE A 9 -6.42 4.89 -2.14
C ILE A 9 -7.76 4.23 -2.47
N VAL A 10 -7.93 2.99 -2.04
CA VAL A 10 -9.17 2.25 -2.20
C VAL A 10 -9.88 2.17 -0.85
N CYS A 11 -11.09 2.66 -0.78
CA CYS A 11 -11.93 2.63 0.42
C CYS A 11 -13.08 1.64 0.22
N VAL A 12 -13.26 0.72 1.16
CA VAL A 12 -14.24 -0.36 1.06
C VAL A 12 -15.16 -0.34 2.27
N ASP A 13 -16.44 -0.21 2.04
CA ASP A 13 -17.48 -0.29 3.08
C ASP A 13 -18.79 -0.66 2.40
N ASP A 14 -19.64 -1.44 3.08
CA ASP A 14 -20.96 -1.77 2.57
C ASP A 14 -21.98 -0.63 2.77
N GLU A 15 -21.65 0.35 3.60
CA GLU A 15 -22.47 1.56 3.79
C GLU A 15 -22.01 2.68 2.86
N GLU A 16 -22.86 3.05 1.90
CA GLU A 16 -22.57 4.10 0.93
C GLU A 16 -22.32 5.47 1.61
N SER A 17 -23.03 5.76 2.69
CA SER A 17 -22.84 7.00 3.46
C SER A 17 -21.44 7.13 4.03
N VAL A 18 -20.85 6.03 4.49
CA VAL A 18 -19.49 6.00 5.02
C VAL A 18 -18.47 6.26 3.89
N LEU A 19 -18.68 5.64 2.74
CA LEU A 19 -17.82 5.84 1.57
C LEU A 19 -17.84 7.30 1.07
N GLU A 20 -19.00 7.93 1.06
CA GLU A 20 -19.12 9.34 0.68
C GLU A 20 -18.38 10.27 1.64
N VAL A 21 -18.49 10.04 2.94
CA VAL A 21 -17.77 10.81 3.96
C VAL A 21 -16.25 10.62 3.80
N LEU A 22 -15.79 9.39 3.65
CA LEU A 22 -14.38 9.10 3.43
C LEU A 22 -13.85 9.81 2.17
N ARG A 23 -14.57 9.68 1.08
CA ARG A 23 -14.20 10.29 -0.19
C ARG A 23 -14.07 11.80 -0.07
N GLU A 24 -15.04 12.45 0.55
CA GLU A 24 -15.04 13.90 0.76
C GLU A 24 -13.87 14.34 1.65
N GLN A 25 -13.68 13.71 2.78
CA GLN A 25 -12.60 14.03 3.71
C GLN A 25 -11.23 13.84 3.08
N LEU A 26 -11.03 12.77 2.34
CA LEU A 26 -9.77 12.49 1.66
C LEU A 26 -9.52 13.43 0.50
N TYR A 27 -10.53 13.74 -0.27
CA TYR A 27 -10.41 14.70 -1.37
C TYR A 27 -10.05 16.11 -0.86
N CYS A 28 -10.67 16.55 0.21
CA CYS A 28 -10.37 17.86 0.80
C CYS A 28 -8.94 17.93 1.35
N HIS A 29 -8.43 16.84 1.91
CA HIS A 29 -7.08 16.82 2.50
C HIS A 29 -5.98 16.60 1.46
N PHE A 30 -6.13 15.61 0.59
CA PHE A 30 -5.08 15.20 -0.35
C PHE A 30 -5.17 15.90 -1.70
N GLY A 31 -6.37 16.31 -2.12
CA GLY A 31 -6.58 16.93 -3.42
C GLY A 31 -6.12 16.02 -4.57
N ASP A 32 -5.26 16.57 -5.43
CA ASP A 32 -4.75 15.85 -6.61
C ASP A 32 -3.62 14.87 -6.30
N ARG A 33 -3.09 14.88 -5.07
CA ARG A 33 -1.99 13.99 -4.69
C ARG A 33 -2.40 12.53 -4.59
N LEU A 34 -3.67 12.26 -4.34
CA LEU A 34 -4.19 10.93 -4.11
C LEU A 34 -5.55 10.77 -4.79
N ASN A 35 -5.67 9.78 -5.64
CA ASN A 35 -6.95 9.43 -6.26
C ASN A 35 -7.71 8.48 -5.35
N VAL A 36 -8.96 8.81 -5.04
CA VAL A 36 -9.81 8.01 -4.16
C VAL A 36 -10.76 7.17 -5.00
N GLU A 37 -10.68 5.86 -4.85
CA GLU A 37 -11.64 4.91 -5.40
C GLU A 37 -12.42 4.26 -4.27
N ILE A 38 -13.70 4.02 -4.50
CA ILE A 38 -14.60 3.41 -3.51
C ILE A 38 -15.14 2.09 -4.02
N ALA A 39 -15.36 1.17 -3.10
CA ALA A 39 -15.95 -0.13 -3.40
C ALA A 39 -16.96 -0.49 -2.30
N SER A 40 -18.04 -1.12 -2.67
CA SER A 40 -19.12 -1.49 -1.73
C SER A 40 -19.00 -2.90 -1.18
N SER A 41 -18.02 -3.67 -1.67
CA SER A 41 -17.75 -5.03 -1.21
C SER A 41 -16.28 -5.39 -1.37
N GLY A 42 -15.85 -6.44 -0.68
CA GLY A 42 -14.49 -6.96 -0.81
C GLY A 42 -14.17 -7.42 -2.23
N LYS A 43 -15.11 -8.06 -2.91
CA LYS A 43 -14.94 -8.50 -4.30
C LYS A 43 -14.76 -7.33 -5.25
N GLU A 44 -15.57 -6.29 -5.09
CA GLU A 44 -15.46 -5.08 -5.89
C GLU A 44 -14.11 -4.39 -5.65
N ALA A 45 -13.66 -4.34 -4.40
CA ALA A 45 -12.36 -3.79 -4.04
C ALA A 45 -11.21 -4.53 -4.73
N LEU A 46 -11.25 -5.85 -4.74
CA LEU A 46 -10.24 -6.66 -5.42
C LEU A 46 -10.22 -6.37 -6.92
N ALA A 47 -11.39 -6.26 -7.54
CA ALA A 47 -11.51 -5.92 -8.96
C ALA A 47 -10.94 -4.53 -9.25
N VAL A 48 -11.24 -3.55 -8.41
CA VAL A 48 -10.71 -2.17 -8.54
C VAL A 48 -9.19 -2.16 -8.43
N ILE A 49 -8.63 -2.86 -7.46
CA ILE A 49 -7.18 -2.97 -7.27
C ILE A 49 -6.51 -3.60 -8.49
N GLU A 50 -7.06 -4.70 -9.00
CA GLU A 50 -6.54 -5.37 -10.19
C GLU A 50 -6.58 -4.46 -11.43
N ASP A 51 -7.67 -3.72 -11.62
CA ASP A 51 -7.80 -2.78 -12.73
C ASP A 51 -6.77 -1.66 -12.65
N ILE A 52 -6.56 -1.09 -11.47
CA ILE A 52 -5.57 -0.01 -11.27
C ILE A 52 -4.16 -0.53 -11.52
N MET A 53 -3.81 -1.66 -10.91
CA MET A 53 -2.48 -2.27 -11.07
C MET A 53 -2.24 -2.72 -12.50
N GLY A 54 -3.28 -3.24 -13.17
CA GLY A 54 -3.21 -3.69 -14.56
C GLY A 54 -2.99 -2.56 -15.56
N SER A 55 -3.39 -1.33 -15.22
CA SER A 55 -3.16 -0.14 -16.06
C SER A 55 -1.79 0.50 -15.83
N GLY A 56 -0.97 -0.06 -14.96
CA GLY A 56 0.35 0.48 -14.63
C GLY A 56 0.35 1.55 -13.55
N GLU A 57 -0.80 1.81 -12.94
CA GLU A 57 -0.92 2.72 -11.81
C GLU A 57 -0.80 1.95 -10.49
N GLU A 58 -0.65 2.65 -9.38
CA GLU A 58 -0.35 2.01 -8.10
C GLU A 58 -1.36 2.37 -7.02
N VAL A 59 -1.78 1.36 -6.26
CA VAL A 59 -2.57 1.52 -5.04
C VAL A 59 -1.59 1.58 -3.87
N ALA A 60 -1.59 2.71 -3.17
CA ALA A 60 -0.72 2.90 -2.00
C ALA A 60 -1.38 2.43 -0.71
N ILE A 61 -2.68 2.67 -0.56
CA ILE A 61 -3.42 2.44 0.69
C ILE A 61 -4.76 1.77 0.39
N LEU A 62 -5.12 0.80 1.22
CA LEU A 62 -6.44 0.18 1.26
C LEU A 62 -7.05 0.43 2.63
N VAL A 63 -8.23 1.06 2.65
CA VAL A 63 -9.02 1.28 3.87
C VAL A 63 -10.27 0.41 3.77
N ALA A 64 -10.42 -0.54 4.68
CA ALA A 64 -11.53 -1.50 4.63
C ALA A 64 -12.30 -1.54 5.94
N ASP A 65 -13.62 -1.60 5.85
CA ASP A 65 -14.49 -1.92 6.97
C ASP A 65 -14.37 -3.42 7.29
N HIS A 66 -14.42 -3.76 8.56
CA HIS A 66 -14.34 -5.17 8.98
C HIS A 66 -15.63 -5.93 8.71
N PHE A 67 -16.77 -5.33 9.06
CA PHE A 67 -18.07 -6.00 8.95
C PHE A 67 -18.72 -5.70 7.60
N MET A 68 -18.50 -6.60 6.63
CA MET A 68 -19.12 -6.52 5.31
C MET A 68 -19.74 -7.87 4.95
N PRO A 69 -20.89 -7.89 4.26
CA PRO A 69 -21.45 -9.13 3.75
C PRO A 69 -20.51 -9.84 2.77
N GLY A 70 -20.37 -11.15 2.90
CA GLY A 70 -19.49 -11.94 2.05
C GLY A 70 -18.05 -11.91 2.56
N LEU A 71 -17.15 -11.28 1.83
CA LEU A 71 -15.73 -11.18 2.21
C LEU A 71 -15.55 -10.13 3.32
N LYS A 72 -15.10 -10.59 4.49
CA LYS A 72 -14.81 -9.70 5.63
C LYS A 72 -13.56 -8.85 5.36
N GLY A 73 -13.48 -7.69 6.03
CA GLY A 73 -12.34 -6.80 5.90
C GLY A 73 -11.01 -7.49 6.20
N SER A 74 -10.92 -8.29 7.26
CA SER A 74 -9.71 -9.03 7.59
C SER A 74 -9.31 -10.04 6.50
N GLU A 75 -10.28 -10.71 5.90
CA GLU A 75 -10.04 -11.65 4.78
C GLU A 75 -9.57 -10.92 3.52
N LEU A 76 -10.18 -9.76 3.24
CA LEU A 76 -9.75 -8.89 2.14
C LEU A 76 -8.31 -8.46 2.31
N LEU A 77 -7.93 -8.01 3.51
CA LEU A 77 -6.56 -7.59 3.81
C LEU A 77 -5.57 -8.73 3.64
N GLN A 78 -5.93 -9.95 4.04
CA GLN A 78 -5.08 -11.13 3.84
C GLN A 78 -4.83 -11.41 2.35
N GLN A 79 -5.87 -11.35 1.54
CA GLN A 79 -5.75 -11.59 0.09
C GLN A 79 -4.88 -10.51 -0.57
N VAL A 80 -5.12 -9.26 -0.22
CA VAL A 80 -4.32 -8.14 -0.74
C VAL A 80 -2.85 -8.26 -0.29
N HIS A 81 -2.61 -8.63 0.96
CA HIS A 81 -1.25 -8.83 1.47
C HIS A 81 -0.51 -9.95 0.74
N ALA A 82 -1.20 -11.02 0.39
CA ALA A 82 -0.59 -12.14 -0.34
C ALA A 82 -0.17 -11.74 -1.77
N GLU A 83 -0.98 -10.94 -2.44
CA GLU A 83 -0.74 -10.53 -3.83
C GLU A 83 0.07 -9.23 -3.94
N HIS A 84 -0.21 -8.28 -3.06
CA HIS A 84 0.39 -6.93 -3.07
C HIS A 84 0.82 -6.52 -1.67
N PRO A 85 1.90 -7.12 -1.12
CA PRO A 85 2.32 -6.85 0.26
C PRO A 85 2.76 -5.40 0.51
N GLN A 86 3.08 -4.66 -0.55
CA GLN A 86 3.51 -3.27 -0.46
C GLN A 86 2.38 -2.29 -0.14
N ILE A 87 1.11 -2.66 -0.43
CA ILE A 87 -0.04 -1.79 -0.15
C ILE A 87 -0.21 -1.63 1.36
N LYS A 88 -0.34 -0.39 1.83
CA LYS A 88 -0.62 -0.10 3.23
C LYS A 88 -2.08 -0.37 3.54
N LYS A 89 -2.35 -1.02 4.66
CA LYS A 89 -3.67 -1.55 5.00
C LYS A 89 -4.20 -0.94 6.28
N VAL A 90 -5.39 -0.37 6.20
CA VAL A 90 -6.09 0.23 7.33
C VAL A 90 -7.43 -0.46 7.50
N LEU A 91 -7.74 -0.86 8.72
CA LEU A 91 -9.02 -1.48 9.06
C LEU A 91 -9.88 -0.50 9.86
N LEU A 92 -11.12 -0.31 9.43
CA LEU A 92 -12.13 0.43 10.19
C LEU A 92 -12.96 -0.55 10.99
N THR A 93 -13.02 -0.35 12.30
CA THR A 93 -13.75 -1.27 13.20
C THR A 93 -14.75 -0.54 14.06
N GLY A 94 -15.91 -1.17 14.28
CA GLY A 94 -16.82 -0.77 15.36
C GLY A 94 -16.33 -1.27 16.72
N GLN A 95 -17.10 -1.00 17.79
CA GLN A 95 -16.72 -1.32 19.17
C GLN A 95 -16.49 -2.81 19.45
N ALA A 96 -17.01 -3.71 18.61
CA ALA A 96 -16.90 -5.16 18.79
C ALA A 96 -15.67 -5.77 18.05
N GLY A 97 -14.80 -4.95 17.48
CA GLY A 97 -13.80 -5.42 16.51
C GLY A 97 -12.43 -5.78 17.05
N LEU A 98 -12.21 -5.79 18.38
CA LEU A 98 -10.87 -5.98 18.93
C LEU A 98 -10.25 -7.34 18.57
N ASN A 99 -11.03 -8.41 18.61
CA ASN A 99 -10.56 -9.75 18.22
C ASN A 99 -10.24 -9.84 16.73
N SER A 100 -10.96 -9.11 15.92
CA SER A 100 -10.76 -9.03 14.46
C SER A 100 -9.50 -8.26 14.10
N VAL A 101 -9.18 -7.22 14.88
CA VAL A 101 -7.93 -6.46 14.74
C VAL A 101 -6.73 -7.39 15.02
N VAL A 102 -6.80 -8.18 16.07
CA VAL A 102 -5.73 -9.15 16.41
C VAL A 102 -5.52 -10.15 15.28
N GLN A 103 -6.59 -10.69 14.70
CA GLN A 103 -6.49 -11.56 13.54
C GLN A 103 -5.86 -10.88 12.33
N ALA A 104 -6.27 -9.66 12.04
CA ALA A 104 -5.74 -8.89 10.91
C ALA A 104 -4.25 -8.57 11.10
N VAL A 105 -3.82 -8.25 12.32
CA VAL A 105 -2.40 -8.03 12.64
C VAL A 105 -1.59 -9.31 12.43
N ASN A 106 -2.10 -10.46 12.88
CA ASN A 106 -1.38 -11.72 12.81
C ASN A 106 -1.30 -12.32 11.42
N CYS A 107 -2.33 -12.12 10.59
CA CYS A 107 -2.47 -12.83 9.32
C CYS A 107 -2.55 -11.93 8.09
N GLY A 108 -2.94 -10.66 8.23
CA GLY A 108 -3.27 -9.78 7.11
C GLY A 108 -2.31 -8.64 6.83
N GLY A 109 -1.22 -8.53 7.57
CA GLY A 109 -0.27 -7.43 7.36
C GLY A 109 -0.88 -6.04 7.61
N LEU A 110 -1.75 -5.92 8.62
CA LEU A 110 -2.41 -4.67 8.97
C LEU A 110 -1.39 -3.62 9.42
N ASP A 111 -1.45 -2.44 8.84
CA ASP A 111 -0.57 -1.32 9.19
C ASP A 111 -1.16 -0.41 10.26
N TYR A 112 -2.48 -0.22 10.23
CA TYR A 112 -3.18 0.61 11.21
C TYR A 112 -4.66 0.26 11.29
N TYR A 113 -5.28 0.55 12.42
CA TYR A 113 -6.74 0.44 12.57
C TYR A 113 -7.33 1.72 13.16
N LEU A 114 -8.56 2.03 12.78
CA LEU A 114 -9.32 3.17 13.29
C LEU A 114 -10.69 2.68 13.78
N ALA A 115 -11.10 3.18 14.94
CA ALA A 115 -12.43 2.90 15.48
C ALA A 115 -13.47 3.81 14.84
N LYS A 116 -14.65 3.27 14.55
CA LYS A 116 -15.81 4.07 14.12
C LYS A 116 -16.58 4.57 15.33
N PRO A 117 -17.01 5.83 15.37
CA PRO A 117 -16.69 6.90 14.42
C PRO A 117 -15.25 7.38 14.60
N TRP A 118 -14.57 7.66 13.49
CA TRP A 118 -13.19 8.14 13.52
C TRP A 118 -13.12 9.66 13.66
N ASN A 119 -11.97 10.13 14.13
CA ASN A 119 -11.63 11.54 14.13
C ASN A 119 -11.01 11.90 12.77
N GLU A 120 -11.52 12.94 12.11
CA GLU A 120 -11.05 13.35 10.79
C GLU A 120 -9.56 13.67 10.78
N SER A 121 -9.07 14.40 11.77
CA SER A 121 -7.64 14.73 11.88
C SER A 121 -6.78 13.48 12.08
N GLN A 122 -7.23 12.53 12.87
CA GLN A 122 -6.54 11.26 13.08
C GLN A 122 -6.47 10.44 11.79
N LEU A 123 -7.57 10.38 11.05
CA LEU A 123 -7.60 9.71 9.74
C LEU A 123 -6.60 10.34 8.79
N GLN A 124 -6.64 11.64 8.64
CA GLN A 124 -5.75 12.38 7.73
C GLN A 124 -4.28 12.18 8.10
N ASN A 125 -3.93 12.32 9.37
CA ASN A 125 -2.55 12.14 9.84
C ASN A 125 -2.07 10.70 9.64
N THR A 126 -2.91 9.73 9.91
CA THR A 126 -2.60 8.31 9.72
C THR A 126 -2.31 8.01 8.25
N LEU A 127 -3.17 8.47 7.37
CA LEU A 127 -3.02 8.22 5.93
C LEU A 127 -1.83 8.98 5.34
N GLU A 128 -1.56 10.21 5.80
CA GLU A 128 -0.34 10.93 5.41
C GLU A 128 0.92 10.15 5.77
N ASN A 129 0.99 9.63 6.99
CA ASN A 129 2.14 8.85 7.45
C ASN A 129 2.29 7.56 6.66
N LEU A 130 1.21 6.86 6.39
CA LEU A 130 1.23 5.63 5.61
C LEU A 130 1.64 5.89 4.16
N LEU A 131 1.17 6.98 3.56
CA LEU A 131 1.55 7.36 2.21
C LEU A 131 3.05 7.66 2.15
N LYS A 132 3.59 8.40 3.12
CA LYS A 132 5.03 8.67 3.22
C LYS A 132 5.83 7.38 3.36
N GLN A 133 5.38 6.45 4.19
CA GLN A 133 6.03 5.14 4.33
C GLN A 133 6.02 4.35 3.02
N TYR A 134 4.89 4.36 2.32
CA TYR A 134 4.77 3.69 1.03
C TYR A 134 5.77 4.24 0.02
N VAL A 135 5.83 5.56 -0.11
CA VAL A 135 6.76 6.23 -1.04
C VAL A 135 8.21 5.94 -0.68
N LEU A 136 8.56 6.03 0.61
CA LEU A 136 9.93 5.76 1.08
C LEU A 136 10.33 4.30 0.84
N GLU A 137 9.46 3.35 1.12
CA GLU A 137 9.74 1.93 0.88
C GLU A 137 9.94 1.64 -0.61
N LYS A 138 9.14 2.29 -1.46
CA LYS A 138 9.26 2.18 -2.91
C LYS A 138 10.59 2.75 -3.40
N GLU A 139 10.96 3.93 -2.94
CA GLU A 139 12.24 4.56 -3.28
C GLU A 139 13.42 3.71 -2.79
N ASN A 140 13.34 3.18 -1.58
CA ASN A 140 14.37 2.29 -1.04
C ASN A 140 14.52 1.02 -1.88
N ALA A 141 13.43 0.43 -2.32
CA ALA A 141 13.47 -0.76 -3.17
C ALA A 141 14.16 -0.46 -4.51
N VAL A 142 13.87 0.68 -5.13
CA VAL A 142 14.52 1.12 -6.36
C VAL A 142 16.01 1.36 -6.16
N LEU A 143 16.38 2.04 -5.06
CA LEU A 143 17.78 2.32 -4.75
C LEU A 143 18.57 1.05 -4.45
N LEU A 144 17.98 0.10 -3.71
CA LEU A 144 18.60 -1.20 -3.44
C LEU A 144 18.85 -1.99 -4.73
N ASP A 145 17.89 -1.99 -5.65
CA ASP A 145 18.03 -2.66 -6.93
C ASP A 145 19.19 -2.05 -7.76
N ARG A 146 19.25 -0.71 -7.81
CA ARG A 146 20.35 0.01 -8.48
C ARG A 146 21.69 -0.32 -7.84
N LEU A 147 21.75 -0.33 -6.52
CA LEU A 147 22.96 -0.63 -5.77
C LEU A 147 23.45 -2.05 -6.04
N GLN A 148 22.55 -3.03 -6.04
CA GLN A 148 22.87 -4.42 -6.37
C GLN A 148 23.41 -4.56 -7.80
N LYS A 149 22.80 -3.88 -8.76
CA LYS A 149 23.28 -3.88 -10.16
C LYS A 149 24.67 -3.27 -10.28
N LYS A 150 24.91 -2.14 -9.61
CA LYS A 150 26.23 -1.51 -9.58
C LYS A 150 27.27 -2.40 -8.91
N ASN A 151 26.92 -3.06 -7.81
CA ASN A 151 27.84 -3.99 -7.14
C ASN A 151 28.22 -5.17 -8.03
N LYS A 152 27.27 -5.73 -8.78
CA LYS A 152 27.56 -6.78 -9.75
C LYS A 152 28.50 -6.31 -10.86
N GLN A 153 28.28 -5.10 -11.37
CA GLN A 153 29.15 -4.51 -12.39
C GLN A 153 30.55 -4.27 -11.85
N LEU A 154 30.67 -3.73 -10.63
CA LEU A 154 31.95 -3.51 -9.97
C LEU A 154 32.66 -4.82 -9.70
N GLN A 155 31.97 -5.85 -9.27
CA GLN A 155 32.56 -7.17 -9.02
C GLN A 155 33.08 -7.78 -10.33
N ALA A 156 32.31 -7.70 -11.41
CA ALA A 156 32.73 -8.17 -12.72
C ALA A 156 33.98 -7.42 -13.22
N LEU A 157 34.02 -6.12 -13.02
CA LEU A 157 35.18 -5.28 -13.40
C LEU A 157 36.39 -5.64 -12.55
N THR A 158 36.23 -5.84 -11.25
CA THR A 158 37.31 -6.26 -10.35
C THR A 158 37.88 -7.61 -10.78
N ASP A 159 37.04 -8.58 -11.12
CA ASP A 159 37.45 -9.90 -11.59
C ASP A 159 38.23 -9.81 -12.91
N GLN A 160 37.80 -8.95 -13.83
CA GLN A 160 38.53 -8.70 -15.08
C GLN A 160 39.90 -8.08 -14.83
N LEU A 161 39.99 -7.12 -13.89
CA LEU A 161 41.26 -6.51 -13.53
C LEU A 161 42.21 -7.53 -12.90
N GLU A 162 41.73 -8.41 -12.05
CA GLU A 162 42.53 -9.45 -11.42
C GLU A 162 43.09 -10.42 -12.48
N VAL A 163 42.30 -10.78 -13.47
CA VAL A 163 42.75 -11.62 -14.59
C VAL A 163 43.85 -10.92 -15.40
N LEU A 164 43.66 -9.63 -15.70
CA LEU A 164 44.65 -8.85 -16.43
C LEU A 164 45.95 -8.69 -15.64
N VAL A 165 45.89 -8.46 -14.35
CA VAL A 165 47.07 -8.37 -13.48
C VAL A 165 47.82 -9.69 -13.45
N LYS A 166 47.12 -10.82 -13.35
CA LYS A 166 47.76 -12.16 -13.43
C LYS A 166 48.44 -12.39 -14.75
N GLN A 167 47.84 -12.00 -15.85
CA GLN A 167 48.44 -12.15 -17.19
C GLN A 167 49.70 -11.30 -17.37
N ARG A 168 49.79 -10.13 -16.72
CA ARG A 168 50.98 -9.28 -16.78
C ARG A 168 52.12 -9.73 -15.88
N THR A 169 51.82 -10.49 -14.84
CA THR A 169 52.85 -10.97 -13.89
C THR A 169 53.42 -12.34 -14.19
N GLU A 170 52.87 -13.03 -15.17
CA GLU A 170 53.42 -14.30 -15.64
C GLU A 170 54.53 -14.11 -16.72
#